data_0909dd19d4dfac30032814d3caad8fff
#
_entry.id   0909dd19d4dfac30032814d3caad8fff
#
_cell.length_a   1.000
_cell.length_b   1.000
_cell.length_c   1.000
_cell.angle_alpha   90.00
_cell.angle_beta   90.00
_cell.angle_gamma   90.00
#
_symmetry.space_group_name_H-M   'P 1'
#
loop_
_entity.id
_entity.type
_entity.pdbx_description
1 polymer ?
#
loop_
_entity_poly.entity_id
_entity_poly.type
_entity_poly.pdbx_seq_one_letter_code
_entity_poly.pdbx_strand_id
1 'polypeptide(L)' 'MTFTFKVYYEDDSIYNYGKVKSKFVRAKSKEKALERFKEKFGIEPLYAD' A
#
# COMPACT_ATOMS: atom_id res chain seq x y z
N MET A 1 -8.77 13.28 12.51
CA MET A 1 -9.32 11.92 12.51
C MET A 1 -8.62 11.11 11.43
N THR A 2 -8.23 9.88 11.74
CA THR A 2 -7.56 9.01 10.79
C THR A 2 -8.47 7.85 10.37
N PHE A 3 -8.24 7.36 9.17
CA PHE A 3 -8.98 6.22 8.63
C PHE A 3 -7.99 5.10 8.28
N THR A 4 -8.48 3.88 8.27
CA THR A 4 -7.68 2.74 7.86
C THR A 4 -7.96 2.46 6.38
N PHE A 5 -6.92 2.49 5.56
CA PHE A 5 -7.03 2.22 4.13
C PHE A 5 -6.32 0.91 3.81
N LYS A 6 -6.87 0.17 2.88
CA LYS A 6 -6.24 -1.04 2.37
C LYS A 6 -5.47 -0.67 1.11
N VAL A 7 -4.15 -0.73 1.21
CA VAL A 7 -3.27 -0.36 0.10
C VAL A 7 -2.86 -1.61 -0.65
N TYR A 8 -3.12 -1.65 -1.93
CA TYR A 8 -2.77 -2.77 -2.80
C TYR A 8 -1.45 -2.50 -3.49
N TYR A 9 -0.64 -3.52 -3.59
CA TYR A 9 0.66 -3.42 -4.25
C TYR A 9 1.00 -4.75 -4.91
N GLU A 10 1.89 -4.70 -5.89
CA GLU A 10 2.35 -5.90 -6.58
C GLU A 10 3.62 -6.40 -5.90
N ASP A 11 3.63 -7.69 -5.57
CA ASP A 11 4.78 -8.31 -4.91
C ASP A 11 5.79 -8.77 -5.96
N ASP A 12 6.99 -8.19 -5.90
CA ASP A 12 8.07 -8.49 -6.82
C ASP A 12 8.95 -9.65 -6.39
N SER A 13 8.59 -10.34 -5.31
CA SER A 13 9.43 -11.44 -4.85
C SER A 13 9.48 -12.56 -5.88
N ILE A 14 10.58 -13.33 -5.85
CA ILE A 14 10.79 -14.43 -6.78
C ILE A 14 9.62 -15.44 -6.71
N TYR A 15 9.11 -15.65 -5.51
CA TYR A 15 8.07 -16.65 -5.28
C TYR A 15 6.66 -16.13 -5.56
N ASN A 16 6.48 -14.82 -5.51
CA ASN A 16 5.15 -14.19 -5.62
C ASN A 16 5.07 -13.17 -6.75
N TYR A 17 5.90 -13.34 -7.75
CA TYR A 17 5.94 -12.40 -8.86
C TYR A 17 4.57 -12.21 -9.50
N GLY A 18 4.18 -10.97 -9.67
CA GLY A 18 2.91 -10.61 -10.30
C GLY A 18 1.68 -10.76 -9.42
N LYS A 19 1.83 -11.20 -8.18
CA LYS A 19 0.69 -11.32 -7.28
C LYS A 19 0.41 -9.99 -6.59
N VAL A 20 -0.87 -9.64 -6.52
CA VAL A 20 -1.31 -8.44 -5.81
C VAL A 20 -1.56 -8.78 -4.35
N LYS A 21 -0.93 -8.03 -3.48
CA LYS A 21 -1.11 -8.15 -2.03
C LYS A 21 -1.62 -6.83 -1.49
N SER A 22 -2.01 -6.82 -0.23
CA SER A 22 -2.50 -5.61 0.41
C SER A 22 -1.99 -5.51 1.84
N LYS A 23 -1.92 -4.27 2.33
CA LYS A 23 -1.59 -3.96 3.72
C LYS A 23 -2.48 -2.82 4.18
N PHE A 24 -2.76 -2.80 5.47
CA PHE A 24 -3.55 -1.72 6.04
C PHE A 24 -2.65 -0.57 6.46
N VAL A 25 -3.03 0.63 6.08
CA VAL A 25 -2.30 1.85 6.41
C VAL A 25 -3.29 2.88 6.96
N ARG A 26 -2.95 3.48 8.09
CA ARG A 26 -3.78 4.52 8.71
C ARG A 26 -3.31 5.89 8.23
N ALA A 27 -4.23 6.68 7.72
CA ALA A 27 -3.93 8.01 7.24
C ALA A 27 -5.20 8.87 7.20
N LYS A 28 -5.04 10.15 6.94
CA LYS A 28 -6.17 11.07 6.86
C LYS A 28 -6.90 11.00 5.51
N SER A 29 -6.24 10.52 4.48
CA SER A 29 -6.82 10.39 3.15
C SER A 29 -6.13 9.27 2.39
N LYS A 30 -6.72 8.86 1.26
CA LYS A 30 -6.13 7.83 0.41
C LYS A 30 -4.74 8.24 -0.08
N GLU A 31 -4.59 9.49 -0.49
CA GLU A 31 -3.31 10.01 -0.96
C GLU A 31 -2.25 9.91 0.12
N LYS A 32 -2.60 10.28 1.34
CA LYS A 32 -1.67 10.17 2.47
C LYS A 32 -1.33 8.71 2.79
N ALA A 33 -2.31 7.81 2.64
CA ALA A 33 -2.06 6.39 2.84
C ALA A 33 -1.06 5.85 1.83
N LEU A 34 -1.19 6.24 0.58
CA LEU A 34 -0.26 5.85 -0.47
C LEU A 34 1.15 6.39 -0.21
N GLU A 35 1.25 7.65 0.18
CA GLU A 35 2.55 8.25 0.54
C GLU A 35 3.21 7.51 1.70
N ARG A 36 2.46 7.27 2.76
CA ARG A 36 2.98 6.57 3.93
C ARG A 36 3.43 5.16 3.60
N PHE A 37 2.67 4.47 2.77
CA PHE A 37 3.03 3.13 2.34
C PHE A 37 4.35 3.15 1.58
N LYS A 38 4.49 4.07 0.63
CA LYS A 38 5.70 4.19 -0.17
C LYS A 38 6.92 4.49 0.69
N GLU A 39 6.79 5.40 1.64
CA GLU A 39 7.88 5.75 2.55
C GLU A 39 8.25 4.59 3.47
N LYS A 40 7.25 3.91 4.00
CA LYS A 40 7.47 2.86 4.98
C LYS A 40 8.03 1.59 4.38
N PHE A 41 7.53 1.19 3.22
CA PHE A 41 7.90 -0.08 2.59
C PHE A 41 8.81 0.08 1.38
N GLY A 42 8.92 1.27 0.82
CA GLY A 42 9.74 1.51 -0.36
C GLY A 42 9.20 0.87 -1.62
N ILE A 43 7.93 0.52 -1.64
CA ILE A 43 7.25 -0.11 -2.78
C ILE A 43 6.21 0.86 -3.30
N GLU A 44 6.12 1.01 -4.62
CA GLU A 44 5.11 1.86 -5.20
C GLU A 44 3.76 1.15 -5.17
N PRO A 45 2.75 1.73 -4.50
CA PRO A 45 1.44 1.09 -4.40
C PRO A 45 0.64 1.23 -5.69
N LEU A 46 -0.29 0.28 -5.90
CA LEU A 46 -1.20 0.33 -7.04
C LEU A 46 -2.35 1.31 -6.76
N TYR A 47 -3.02 1.11 -5.64
CA TYR A 47 -4.12 1.97 -5.23
C TYR A 47 -4.49 1.69 -3.78
N ALA A 48 -5.32 2.55 -3.21
CA ALA A 48 -5.86 2.38 -1.85
C ALA A 48 -7.37 2.28 -1.91
N ASP A 49 -7.91 1.47 -1.05
CA ASP A 49 -9.38 1.30 -0.94
C ASP A 49 -9.88 1.80 0.40
#